data_34e39dc7980f870271a9e5595c7c7afb
#
_entry.id   34e39dc7980f870271a9e5595c7c7afb
#
_cell.length_a   1.000
_cell.length_b   1.000
_cell.length_c   1.000
_cell.angle_alpha   90.00
_cell.angle_beta   90.00
_cell.angle_gamma   90.00
#
_symmetry.space_group_name_H-M   'P 1'
#
loop_
_entity.id
_entity.type
_entity.pdbx_description
1 polymer ?
#
loop_
_entity_poly.entity_id
_entity_poly.type
_entity_poly.pdbx_seq_one_letter_code
_entity_poly.pdbx_strand_id
1 'polypeptide(L)'
;GDEENRNKGYGTEALKLLVSFGFDYLNLNNIMLKVFEFNERAIKCYKKVGFKEFGRRRQSYYLKGKYYDEIYMDIIRAERPSV
;
A
#
# COMPACT_ATOMS: atom_id res chain seq x y z
N GLY A 1 -19.77 11.63 4.25
CA GLY A 1 -19.84 10.45 5.05
C GLY A 1 -18.48 9.89 5.38
N ASP A 2 -18.48 8.78 6.07
CA ASP A 2 -17.23 8.15 6.51
C ASP A 2 -16.32 7.78 5.34
N GLU A 3 -16.89 7.40 4.23
CA GLU A 3 -16.11 7.05 3.06
C GLU A 3 -15.37 8.23 2.50
N GLU A 4 -16.01 9.38 2.48
CA GLU A 4 -15.38 10.59 2.00
C GLU A 4 -14.22 11.00 2.91
N ASN A 5 -14.40 10.86 4.22
CA ASN A 5 -13.35 11.18 5.17
C ASN A 5 -12.14 10.26 4.98
N ARG A 6 -12.38 8.98 4.75
CA ARG A 6 -11.29 8.05 4.49
C ARG A 6 -10.54 8.38 3.22
N ASN A 7 -11.22 9.00 2.27
CA ASN A 7 -10.62 9.34 0.98
C ASN A 7 -9.83 10.64 1.02
N LYS A 8 -9.84 11.37 2.12
CA LYS A 8 -9.20 12.66 2.26
C LYS A 8 -7.89 12.62 3.05
N GLY A 9 -7.16 11.52 2.94
CA GLY A 9 -5.86 11.42 3.57
C GLY A 9 -5.80 10.54 4.80
N TYR A 10 -6.95 10.11 5.30
CA TYR A 10 -6.97 9.21 6.45
C TYR A 10 -6.18 7.94 6.20
N GLY A 11 -6.35 7.37 5.02
CA GLY A 11 -5.62 6.16 4.66
C GLY A 11 -4.12 6.35 4.69
N THR A 12 -3.66 7.49 4.18
CA THR A 12 -2.23 7.79 4.14
C THR A 12 -1.66 7.94 5.54
N GLU A 13 -2.35 8.68 6.41
CA GLU A 13 -1.88 8.88 7.78
C GLU A 13 -1.89 7.58 8.57
N ALA A 14 -2.96 6.79 8.44
CA ALA A 14 -3.05 5.51 9.11
C ALA A 14 -1.94 4.57 8.65
N LEU A 15 -1.66 4.54 7.36
CA LEU A 15 -0.62 3.69 6.81
C LEU A 15 0.76 4.12 7.29
N LYS A 16 1.01 5.43 7.38
CA LYS A 16 2.28 5.94 7.93
C LYS A 16 2.49 5.47 9.36
N LEU A 17 1.43 5.49 10.16
CA LEU A 17 1.50 5.02 11.55
C LEU A 17 1.78 3.52 11.61
N LEU A 18 1.14 2.75 10.76
CA LEU A 18 1.38 1.30 10.71
C LEU A 18 2.81 0.99 10.30
N VAL A 19 3.33 1.71 9.32
CA VAL A 19 4.70 1.54 8.85
C VAL A 19 5.69 1.87 9.96
N SER A 20 5.46 2.99 10.65
CA SER A 20 6.30 3.39 11.78
C SER A 20 6.27 2.35 12.89
N PHE A 21 5.09 1.84 13.19
CA PHE A 21 4.94 0.78 14.20
C PHE A 21 5.73 -0.47 13.82
N GLY A 22 5.61 -0.88 12.55
CA GLY A 22 6.34 -2.05 12.07
C GLY A 22 7.83 -1.90 12.18
N PHE A 23 8.37 -0.75 11.77
CA PHE A 23 9.81 -0.52 11.81
C PHE A 23 10.32 -0.27 13.20
N ASP A 24 9.62 0.53 13.99
CA ASP A 24 10.13 0.97 15.29
C ASP A 24 9.81 0.02 16.44
N TYR A 25 8.63 -0.58 16.39
CA TYR A 25 8.17 -1.44 17.47
C TYR A 25 8.44 -2.91 17.20
N LEU A 26 8.11 -3.35 15.99
CA LEU A 26 8.31 -4.75 15.61
C LEU A 26 9.69 -5.02 15.04
N ASN A 27 10.48 -3.97 14.86
CA ASN A 27 11.84 -4.04 14.36
C ASN A 27 11.95 -4.74 13.00
N LEU A 28 10.97 -4.51 12.15
CA LEU A 28 10.97 -5.04 10.80
C LEU A 28 11.95 -4.25 9.93
N ASN A 29 12.47 -4.88 8.89
CA ASN A 29 13.28 -4.18 7.90
C ASN A 29 12.54 -4.00 6.58
N ASN A 30 11.55 -4.82 6.31
CA ASN A 30 10.75 -4.78 5.09
C ASN A 30 9.29 -4.98 5.43
N ILE A 31 8.45 -4.16 4.84
CA ILE A 31 6.99 -4.29 4.97
C ILE A 31 6.43 -4.39 3.58
N MET A 32 5.69 -5.46 3.29
CA MET A 32 5.09 -5.63 1.98
C MET A 32 3.57 -5.64 2.08
N LEU A 33 2.94 -5.27 0.97
CA LEU A 33 1.51 -5.38 0.83
C LEU A 33 1.19 -5.71 -0.62
N LYS A 34 -0.06 -6.09 -0.85
CA LYS A 34 -0.52 -6.33 -2.21
C LYS A 34 -1.79 -5.52 -2.46
N VAL A 35 -2.01 -5.16 -3.71
CA VAL A 35 -3.15 -4.35 -4.11
C VAL A 35 -3.55 -4.76 -5.51
N PHE A 36 -4.84 -4.70 -5.80
CA PHE A 36 -5.32 -5.00 -7.15
C PHE A 36 -5.09 -3.80 -8.07
N GLU A 37 -4.72 -4.07 -9.32
CA GLU A 37 -4.35 -3.00 -10.26
C GLU A 37 -5.45 -1.98 -10.49
N PHE A 38 -6.72 -2.37 -10.33
CA PHE A 38 -7.83 -1.43 -10.51
C PHE A 38 -8.04 -0.49 -9.34
N ASN A 39 -7.37 -0.72 -8.23
CA ASN A 39 -7.53 0.11 -7.04
C ASN A 39 -6.51 1.26 -7.06
N GLU A 40 -6.74 2.20 -7.98
CA GLU A 40 -5.82 3.32 -8.19
C GLU A 40 -5.61 4.17 -6.96
N ARG A 41 -6.67 4.35 -6.17
CA ARG A 41 -6.61 5.15 -4.95
C ARG A 41 -5.64 4.55 -3.94
N ALA A 42 -5.73 3.24 -3.73
CA ALA A 42 -4.84 2.56 -2.81
C ALA A 42 -3.40 2.63 -3.30
N ILE A 43 -3.19 2.42 -4.60
CA ILE A 43 -1.86 2.48 -5.18
C ILE A 43 -1.22 3.85 -4.95
N LYS A 44 -1.99 4.92 -5.18
CA LYS A 44 -1.51 6.29 -4.95
C LYS A 44 -1.16 6.52 -3.48
N CYS A 45 -2.01 6.02 -2.59
CA CYS A 45 -1.79 6.13 -1.15
C CYS A 45 -0.49 5.44 -0.74
N TYR A 46 -0.29 4.23 -1.23
CA TYR A 46 0.91 3.46 -0.90
C TYR A 46 2.17 4.13 -1.44
N LYS A 47 2.12 4.64 -2.65
CA LYS A 47 3.24 5.36 -3.23
C LYS A 47 3.58 6.63 -2.45
N LYS A 48 2.56 7.32 -1.96
CA LYS A 48 2.78 8.52 -1.12
C LYS A 48 3.54 8.18 0.16
N VAL A 49 3.27 7.04 0.73
CA VAL A 49 3.94 6.62 1.95
C VAL A 49 5.36 6.15 1.68
N GLY A 50 5.65 5.76 0.45
CA GLY A 50 6.99 5.34 0.07
C GLY A 50 7.09 3.92 -0.43
N PHE A 51 5.98 3.22 -0.54
CA PHE A 51 5.97 1.86 -1.09
C PHE A 51 6.32 1.89 -2.57
N LYS A 52 7.06 0.89 -3.01
CA LYS A 52 7.46 0.72 -4.40
C LYS A 52 6.97 -0.62 -4.92
N GLU A 53 6.55 -0.64 -6.17
CA GLU A 53 6.15 -1.88 -6.81
C GLU A 53 7.39 -2.73 -7.06
N PHE A 54 7.33 -4.01 -6.65
CA PHE A 54 8.44 -4.92 -6.90
C PHE A 54 8.02 -6.13 -7.73
N GLY A 55 6.73 -6.32 -7.98
CA GLY A 55 6.30 -7.43 -8.81
C GLY A 55 4.80 -7.44 -8.99
N ARG A 56 4.36 -8.33 -9.87
CA ARG A 56 2.94 -8.51 -10.16
C ARG A 56 2.63 -9.99 -10.31
N ARG A 57 1.46 -10.38 -9.84
CA ARG A 57 0.88 -11.66 -10.17
C ARG A 57 -0.13 -11.41 -11.27
N ARG A 58 0.22 -11.81 -12.48
CA ARG A 58 -0.58 -11.45 -13.65
C ARG A 58 -1.88 -12.23 -13.72
N GLN A 59 -2.98 -11.50 -14.01
CA GLN A 59 -4.31 -12.06 -14.22
C GLN A 59 -4.73 -13.03 -13.13
N SER A 60 -4.44 -12.68 -11.88
CA SER A 60 -4.70 -13.55 -10.73
C SER A 60 -6.05 -13.33 -10.09
N TYR A 61 -6.75 -12.29 -10.49
CA TYR A 61 -8.04 -11.95 -9.88
C TYR A 61 -9.11 -11.75 -10.95
N TYR A 62 -10.21 -12.48 -10.80
CA TYR A 62 -11.32 -12.40 -11.74
C TYR A 62 -12.43 -11.54 -11.14
N LEU A 63 -12.86 -10.52 -11.88
CA LEU A 63 -13.96 -9.66 -11.44
C LEU A 63 -14.78 -9.24 -12.65
N LYS A 64 -16.06 -9.61 -12.62
CA LYS A 64 -17.04 -9.18 -13.63
C LYS A 64 -16.58 -9.37 -15.07
N GLY A 65 -16.06 -10.54 -15.37
CA GLY A 65 -15.67 -10.91 -16.72
C GLY A 65 -14.27 -10.49 -17.13
N LYS A 66 -13.51 -9.87 -16.24
CA LYS A 66 -12.15 -9.46 -16.55
C LYS A 66 -11.17 -10.01 -15.53
N TYR A 67 -9.94 -10.23 -15.98
CA TYR A 67 -8.86 -10.63 -15.10
C TYR A 67 -7.97 -9.43 -14.83
N TYR A 68 -7.52 -9.34 -13.59
CA TYR A 68 -6.70 -8.22 -13.13
C TYR A 68 -5.45 -8.74 -12.45
N ASP A 69 -4.42 -7.92 -12.48
CA ASP A 69 -3.18 -8.24 -11.79
C ASP A 69 -3.27 -7.87 -10.32
N GLU A 70 -2.56 -8.65 -9.50
CA GLU A 70 -2.25 -8.25 -8.14
C GLU A 70 -0.86 -7.61 -8.17
N ILE A 71 -0.74 -6.41 -7.62
CA ILE A 71 0.51 -5.67 -7.57
C ILE A 71 1.11 -5.85 -6.18
N TYR A 72 2.37 -6.24 -6.12
CA TYR A 72 3.10 -6.37 -4.86
C TYR A 72 3.98 -5.16 -4.66
N MET A 73 3.87 -4.54 -3.50
CA MET A 73 4.63 -3.35 -3.16
C MET A 73 5.30 -3.54 -1.83
N ASP A 74 6.44 -2.90 -1.64
CA ASP A 74 7.11 -2.96 -0.35
C ASP A 74 7.81 -1.64 -0.04
N ILE A 75 8.22 -1.53 1.22
CA ILE A 75 9.03 -0.42 1.69
C ILE A 75 10.05 -0.99 2.66
N ILE A 76 11.29 -0.57 2.53
CA ILE A 76 12.33 -1.00 3.46
C ILE A 76 12.58 0.13 4.46
N ARG A 77 13.15 -0.25 5.61
CA ARG A 77 13.39 0.70 6.71
C ARG A 77 14.14 1.96 6.23
N ALA A 78 15.16 1.77 5.39
CA ALA A 78 15.98 2.88 4.91
C ALA A 78 15.21 3.86 4.02
N GLU A 79 14.06 3.44 3.48
CA GLU A 79 13.26 4.25 2.57
C GLU A 79 12.08 4.93 3.26
N ARG A 80 11.87 4.66 4.54
CA ARG A 80 10.71 5.21 5.23
C ARG A 80 10.77 6.73 5.24
N PRO A 81 9.64 7.40 5.07
CA PRO A 81 9.64 8.87 5.06
C PRO A 81 9.99 9.41 6.44
N SER A 82 10.67 10.54 6.44
CA SER A 82 10.92 11.27 7.67
C SER A 82 9.61 11.80 8.24
N VAL A 83 9.46 11.71 9.52
CA VAL A 83 8.25 12.16 10.20
C VAL A 83 8.40 13.62 10.61
#